data_18dc327e0100616cd9d864b3848b1207
#
_entry.id   18dc327e0100616cd9d864b3848b1207
#
_cell.length_a   1.000
_cell.length_b   1.000
_cell.length_c   1.000
_cell.angle_alpha   90.00
_cell.angle_beta   90.00
_cell.angle_gamma   90.00
#
_symmetry.space_group_name_H-M   'P 1'
#
loop_
_entity.id
_entity.type
_entity.pdbx_description
1 polymer ?
#
loop_
_entity_poly.entity_id
_entity_poly.type
_entity_poly.pdbx_seq_one_letter_code
_entity_poly.pdbx_strand_id
1 'polypeptide(L)'
;MYATVRRYEGIDKVRAQEVTRKAGETLMPSLSKMPGFSGYYLIDAGEGVFTSISLFENSSEAHESTLIASAWVRDQKLESALPNAPKITAGPVTVHESQTAAVTNGVPALA
;
A
#
# COMPACT_ATOMS: atom_id res chain seq x y z
N MET A 1 9.10 -5.94 -12.38
CA MET A 1 8.25 -5.54 -11.25
C MET A 1 8.27 -4.04 -11.11
N TYR A 2 7.13 -3.46 -10.88
CA TYR A 2 6.97 -2.02 -10.78
C TYR A 2 6.40 -1.68 -9.41
N ALA A 3 6.97 -0.70 -8.72
CA ALA A 3 6.54 -0.33 -7.38
C ALA A 3 5.95 1.07 -7.38
N THR A 4 4.89 1.25 -6.60
CA THR A 4 4.31 2.56 -6.34
C THR A 4 4.30 2.78 -4.84
N VAL A 5 4.94 3.83 -4.39
CA VAL A 5 4.99 4.21 -2.99
C VAL A 5 4.14 5.47 -2.82
N ARG A 6 3.16 5.41 -1.92
CA ARG A 6 2.28 6.55 -1.66
C ARG A 6 2.43 6.92 -0.20
N ARG A 7 2.83 8.16 0.06
CA ARG A 7 2.99 8.65 1.43
C ARG A 7 1.86 9.61 1.74
N TYR A 8 1.09 9.29 2.77
CA TYR A 8 -0.01 10.11 3.24
C TYR A 8 0.40 10.78 4.53
N GLU A 9 0.17 12.08 4.64
CA GLU A 9 0.53 12.87 5.81
C GLU A 9 -0.71 13.57 6.37
N GLY A 10 -0.66 13.98 7.61
CA GLY A 10 -1.78 14.68 8.23
C GLY A 10 -2.96 13.79 8.55
N ILE A 11 -2.72 12.50 8.77
CA ILE A 11 -3.79 11.57 9.05
C ILE A 11 -4.36 11.83 10.44
N ASP A 12 -5.67 11.81 10.55
CA ASP A 12 -6.36 11.93 11.81
C ASP A 12 -6.03 10.71 12.65
N LYS A 13 -5.29 10.92 13.73
CA LYS A 13 -4.81 9.81 14.56
C LYS A 13 -5.95 9.02 15.18
N VAL A 14 -7.06 9.64 15.44
CA VAL A 14 -8.20 8.96 16.03
C VAL A 14 -8.77 7.95 15.04
N ARG A 15 -8.63 8.21 13.74
CA ARG A 15 -9.17 7.34 12.70
C ARG A 15 -8.13 6.42 12.06
N ALA A 16 -6.89 6.44 12.55
CA ALA A 16 -5.82 5.66 11.92
C ALA A 16 -6.13 4.17 11.91
N GLN A 17 -6.70 3.64 12.99
CA GLN A 17 -7.04 2.22 13.03
C GLN A 17 -8.17 1.88 12.08
N GLU A 18 -9.11 2.79 11.88
CA GLU A 18 -10.19 2.60 10.93
C GLU A 18 -9.63 2.53 9.50
N VAL A 19 -8.67 3.39 9.16
CA VAL A 19 -8.03 3.37 7.85
C VAL A 19 -7.33 2.02 7.63
N THR A 20 -6.57 1.56 8.62
CA THR A 20 -5.87 0.28 8.53
C THR A 20 -6.85 -0.87 8.33
N ARG A 21 -7.92 -0.90 9.12
CA ARG A 21 -8.90 -1.97 9.03
C ARG A 21 -9.59 -1.98 7.67
N LYS A 22 -10.02 -0.82 7.19
CA LYS A 22 -10.71 -0.74 5.90
C LYS A 22 -9.77 -1.07 4.75
N ALA A 23 -8.50 -0.70 4.84
CA ALA A 23 -7.53 -1.06 3.81
C ALA A 23 -7.37 -2.57 3.72
N GLY A 24 -7.27 -3.25 4.85
CA GLY A 24 -7.15 -4.70 4.85
C GLY A 24 -8.41 -5.42 4.41
N GLU A 25 -9.58 -4.89 4.76
CA GLU A 25 -10.85 -5.55 4.47
C GLU A 25 -11.39 -5.25 3.07
N THR A 26 -11.11 -4.08 2.53
CA THR A 26 -11.74 -3.68 1.28
C THR A 26 -10.77 -3.27 0.16
N LEU A 27 -9.68 -2.59 0.48
CA LEU A 27 -8.74 -2.16 -0.55
C LEU A 27 -7.82 -3.30 -0.99
N MET A 28 -7.20 -3.97 -0.05
CA MET A 28 -6.25 -5.03 -0.38
C MET A 28 -6.87 -6.15 -1.20
N PRO A 29 -8.09 -6.63 -0.88
CA PRO A 29 -8.72 -7.63 -1.73
C PRO A 29 -8.95 -7.16 -3.15
N SER A 30 -9.29 -5.90 -3.34
CA SER A 30 -9.49 -5.35 -4.69
C SER A 30 -8.18 -5.32 -5.46
N LEU A 31 -7.10 -4.89 -4.82
CA LEU A 31 -5.80 -4.84 -5.49
C LEU A 31 -5.28 -6.24 -5.80
N SER A 32 -5.48 -7.17 -4.90
CA SER A 32 -4.94 -8.52 -5.07
C SER A 32 -5.59 -9.28 -6.21
N LYS A 33 -6.76 -8.83 -6.66
CA LYS A 33 -7.44 -9.45 -7.80
C LYS A 33 -6.98 -8.89 -9.13
N MET A 34 -6.19 -7.85 -9.13
CA MET A 34 -5.73 -7.25 -10.38
C MET A 34 -4.69 -8.14 -11.03
N PRO A 35 -4.67 -8.21 -12.38
CA PRO A 35 -3.60 -8.95 -13.06
C PRO A 35 -2.25 -8.35 -12.69
N GLY A 36 -1.25 -9.20 -12.55
CA GLY A 36 0.10 -8.75 -12.27
C GLY A 36 0.37 -8.30 -10.85
N PHE A 37 -0.61 -8.44 -9.96
CA PHE A 37 -0.41 -8.07 -8.56
C PHE A 37 0.68 -8.94 -7.94
N SER A 38 1.65 -8.30 -7.27
CA SER A 38 2.74 -9.02 -6.61
C SER A 38 2.78 -8.78 -5.11
N GLY A 39 2.27 -7.69 -4.64
CA GLY A 39 2.26 -7.44 -3.20
C GLY A 39 1.74 -6.07 -2.84
N TYR A 40 1.34 -5.93 -1.59
CA TYR A 40 0.86 -4.66 -1.06
C TYR A 40 1.22 -4.58 0.41
N TYR A 41 1.73 -3.43 0.82
CA TYR A 41 2.09 -3.18 2.20
C TYR A 41 1.53 -1.83 2.62
N LEU A 42 0.99 -1.76 3.83
CA LEU A 42 0.59 -0.48 4.41
C LEU A 42 1.36 -0.33 5.72
N ILE A 43 2.09 0.75 5.84
CA ILE A 43 2.97 1.00 6.96
C ILE A 43 2.44 2.19 7.73
N ASP A 44 2.17 2.00 9.01
CA ASP A 44 1.83 3.11 9.90
C ASP A 44 3.16 3.60 10.48
N ALA A 45 3.63 4.73 10.02
CA ALA A 45 4.91 5.27 10.45
C ALA A 45 4.79 6.14 11.71
N GLY A 46 3.58 6.27 12.22
CA GLY A 46 3.35 7.14 13.39
C GLY A 46 3.25 8.60 13.00
N GLU A 47 2.89 9.41 13.95
CA GLU A 47 2.83 10.87 13.75
C GLU A 47 1.93 11.29 12.60
N GLY A 48 0.87 10.53 12.33
CA GLY A 48 -0.06 10.84 11.27
C GLY A 48 0.45 10.56 9.88
N VAL A 49 1.40 9.64 9.73
CA VAL A 49 1.97 9.29 8.44
C VAL A 49 1.73 7.82 8.13
N PHE A 50 1.14 7.55 6.96
CA PHE A 50 1.02 6.19 6.46
C PHE A 50 1.74 6.14 5.11
N THR A 51 2.41 5.03 4.85
CA THR A 51 3.04 4.79 3.54
C THR A 51 2.54 3.46 3.02
N SER A 52 2.07 3.43 1.78
CA SER A 52 1.70 2.18 1.14
C SER A 52 2.69 1.87 0.04
N ILE A 53 2.94 0.58 -0.17
CA ILE A 53 3.78 0.10 -1.25
C ILE A 53 2.98 -0.94 -2.01
N SER A 54 2.78 -0.70 -3.31
CA SER A 54 2.08 -1.64 -4.18
C SER A 54 3.06 -2.15 -5.22
N LEU A 55 3.05 -3.44 -5.46
CA LEU A 55 3.94 -4.08 -6.43
C LEU A 55 3.12 -4.77 -7.50
N PHE A 56 3.43 -4.45 -8.76
CA PHE A 56 2.76 -5.03 -9.92
C PHE A 56 3.79 -5.40 -10.97
N GLU A 57 3.40 -6.17 -11.97
CA GLU A 57 4.34 -6.56 -13.01
C GLU A 57 4.72 -5.40 -13.92
N ASN A 58 3.81 -4.48 -14.19
CA ASN A 58 4.10 -3.38 -15.10
C ASN A 58 3.46 -2.07 -14.67
N SER A 59 3.85 -1.00 -15.35
CA SER A 59 3.43 0.35 -14.98
C SER A 59 1.95 0.61 -15.22
N SER A 60 1.38 -0.03 -16.22
CA SER A 60 -0.02 0.17 -16.54
C SER A 60 -0.93 -0.32 -15.42
N GLU A 61 -0.63 -1.50 -14.88
CA GLU A 61 -1.37 -2.04 -13.76
C GLU A 61 -1.13 -1.24 -12.49
N ALA A 62 0.10 -0.79 -12.30
CA ALA A 62 0.42 0.06 -11.15
C ALA A 62 -0.37 1.37 -11.21
N HIS A 63 -0.49 1.97 -12.39
CA HIS A 63 -1.25 3.19 -12.56
C HIS A 63 -2.73 2.95 -12.25
N GLU A 64 -3.30 1.85 -12.72
CA GLU A 64 -4.68 1.53 -12.45
C GLU A 64 -4.91 1.32 -10.96
N SER A 65 -3.97 0.72 -10.25
CA SER A 65 -4.10 0.55 -8.81
C SER A 65 -4.17 1.88 -8.07
N THR A 66 -3.49 2.90 -8.60
CA THR A 66 -3.56 4.24 -8.01
C THR A 66 -4.97 4.83 -8.17
N LEU A 67 -5.59 4.62 -9.31
CA LEU A 67 -6.96 5.08 -9.53
C LEU A 67 -7.94 4.34 -8.61
N ILE A 68 -7.74 3.05 -8.43
CA ILE A 68 -8.57 2.25 -7.53
C ILE A 68 -8.42 2.73 -6.10
N ALA A 69 -7.20 2.99 -5.66
CA ALA A 69 -6.96 3.46 -4.31
C ALA A 69 -7.58 4.84 -4.07
N SER A 70 -7.51 5.71 -5.06
CA SER A 70 -8.11 7.04 -4.97
C SER A 70 -9.64 6.95 -4.87
N ALA A 71 -10.26 6.09 -5.68
CA ALA A 71 -11.69 5.87 -5.61
C ALA A 71 -12.10 5.25 -4.28
N TRP A 72 -11.26 4.35 -3.76
CA TRP A 72 -11.53 3.69 -2.49
C TRP A 72 -11.62 4.70 -1.34
N VAL A 73 -10.75 5.71 -1.32
CA VAL A 73 -10.80 6.75 -0.29
C VAL A 73 -12.17 7.42 -0.31
N ARG A 74 -12.68 7.74 -1.50
CA ARG A 74 -14.01 8.39 -1.61
C ARG A 74 -15.12 7.42 -1.22
N ASP A 75 -15.06 6.21 -1.72
CA ASP A 75 -16.12 5.23 -1.52
C ASP A 75 -16.26 4.82 -0.06
N GLN A 76 -15.17 4.81 0.67
CA GLN A 76 -15.18 4.46 2.08
C GLN A 76 -15.33 5.69 2.98
N LYS A 77 -15.49 6.86 2.37
CA LYS A 77 -15.69 8.12 3.10
C LYS A 77 -14.52 8.40 4.03
N LEU A 78 -13.33 8.22 3.52
CA LEU A 78 -12.11 8.43 4.31
C LEU A 78 -11.42 9.76 4.02
N GLU A 79 -12.05 10.66 3.25
CA GLU A 79 -11.40 11.91 2.89
C GLU A 79 -11.02 12.75 4.11
N SER A 80 -11.85 12.74 5.14
CA SER A 80 -11.54 13.50 6.33
C SER A 80 -10.43 12.87 7.16
N ALA A 81 -10.26 11.55 7.04
CA ALA A 81 -9.18 10.86 7.74
C ALA A 81 -7.87 11.01 6.98
N LEU A 82 -7.96 11.12 5.65
CA LEU A 82 -6.80 11.24 4.76
C LEU A 82 -6.94 12.56 4.00
N PRO A 83 -6.77 13.69 4.66
CA PRO A 83 -7.14 14.98 4.08
C PRO A 83 -6.22 15.47 2.97
N ASN A 84 -5.03 14.92 2.86
CA ASN A 84 -4.07 15.38 1.87
C ASN A 84 -3.85 14.31 0.82
N ALA A 85 -3.68 14.73 -0.42
CA ALA A 85 -3.33 13.81 -1.48
C ALA A 85 -1.96 13.18 -1.19
N PRO A 86 -1.74 11.93 -1.54
CA PRO A 86 -0.47 11.29 -1.24
C PRO A 86 0.65 11.83 -2.12
N LYS A 87 1.85 11.78 -1.57
CA LYS A 87 3.06 12.00 -2.36
C LYS A 87 3.44 10.66 -2.95
N ILE A 88 3.63 10.61 -4.26
CA ILE A 88 3.82 9.35 -4.96
C ILE A 88 5.20 9.26 -5.55
N THR A 89 5.87 8.15 -5.29
CA THR A 89 7.11 7.77 -5.98
C THR A 89 6.83 6.43 -6.66
N ALA A 90 7.09 6.34 -7.94
CA ALA A 90 6.80 5.12 -8.69
C ALA A 90 7.87 4.86 -9.74
N GLY A 91 8.16 3.61 -9.96
CA GLY A 91 9.16 3.22 -10.97
C GLY A 91 9.41 1.73 -10.96
N PRO A 92 10.18 1.26 -11.93
CA PRO A 92 10.55 -0.14 -11.94
C PRO A 92 11.49 -0.47 -10.78
N VAL A 93 11.32 -1.65 -10.23
CA VAL A 93 12.20 -2.13 -9.17
C VAL A 93 13.47 -2.61 -9.85
N THR A 94 14.58 -1.99 -9.56
CA THR A 94 15.83 -2.31 -10.24
C THR A 94 16.62 -3.39 -9.53
N VAL A 95 16.47 -3.50 -8.22
CA VAL A 95 17.16 -4.53 -7.44
C VAL A 95 16.21 -4.99 -6.34
N HIS A 96 16.05 -6.28 -6.20
CA HIS A 96 15.30 -6.78 -5.07
C HIS A 96 15.76 -8.19 -4.75
N GLU A 97 15.57 -8.57 -3.52
CA GLU A 97 15.83 -9.93 -3.11
C GLU A 97 14.78 -10.25 -2.06
N SER A 98 14.20 -11.40 -2.11
CA SER A 98 13.24 -11.80 -1.09
C SER A 98 13.60 -13.18 -0.59
N GLN A 99 13.31 -13.41 0.67
CA GLN A 99 13.52 -14.69 1.23
C GLN A 99 12.41 -15.59 0.84
N THR A 100 12.74 -16.80 0.51
CA THR A 100 11.74 -17.74 0.11
C THR A 100 11.22 -18.46 1.32
N ALA A 101 10.40 -19.38 1.09
CA ALA A 101 9.72 -20.11 2.12
C ALA A 101 10.60 -20.70 3.15
N ALA A 102 11.80 -20.69 2.93
CA ALA A 102 12.66 -21.30 3.89
C ALA A 102 12.64 -20.64 5.24
N VAL A 103 12.10 -19.46 5.26
CA VAL A 103 12.13 -18.83 6.49
C VAL A 103 11.11 -19.40 7.30
N THR A 104 11.13 -20.48 7.52
CA THR A 104 10.07 -21.06 8.05
C THR A 104 10.15 -20.98 9.49
N ASN A 105 10.84 -21.49 10.14
CA ASN A 105 10.81 -21.53 11.55
C ASN A 105 10.76 -20.17 12.16
N GLY A 106 10.43 -19.22 11.45
CA GLY A 106 10.25 -17.93 12.02
C GLY A 106 11.51 -17.25 12.40
N VAL A 107 12.53 -17.73 11.99
CA VAL A 107 13.71 -17.07 12.34
C VAL A 107 13.91 -16.05 11.34
N PRO A 108 13.88 -14.91 11.69
CA PRO A 108 13.98 -13.90 10.79
C PRO A 108 15.35 -13.84 10.43
N ALA A 109 15.49 -13.53 9.36
CA ALA A 109 16.68 -13.27 8.92
C ALA A 109 17.04 -12.13 9.68
N LEU A 110 17.88 -12.06 10.24
CA LEU A 110 18.25 -11.07 10.80
C LEU A 110 18.50 -10.07 10.08
N ALA A 111 18.01 -9.30 10.01
CA ALA A 111 18.22 -8.24 9.14
C ALA A 111 19.39 -7.56 9.25
#